data_5d00d30c172452ec394818691eb18cdf
#
_entry.id   5d00d30c172452ec394818691eb18cdf
#
_cell.length_a   1.000
_cell.length_b   1.000
_cell.length_c   1.000
_cell.angle_alpha   90.00
_cell.angle_beta   90.00
_cell.angle_gamma   90.00
#
_symmetry.space_group_name_H-M   'P 1'
#
loop_
_entity.id
_entity.type
_entity.pdbx_description
1 polymer ?
#
loop_
_entity_poly.entity_id
_entity_poly.type
_entity_poly.pdbx_seq_one_letter_code
_entity_poly.pdbx_strand_id
1 'polypeptide(L)'
;MKVIAVLLISTFLLTSCGSDNSTISSPGEVISCSSIETDPNITSGTTLECLDGNSKVVLEAIKGPAIINVWGSWCAPCREEMPFLRELAATGKVQIIGIDVEEPNMEKGRKFVVDQGITWPNLYDQDGSTKSTFGPGVPITWYINSEGEVIHKHIGVLKSKDELFSDVAKYLGVKL
;
A
#
# COMPACT_ATOMS: atom_id res chain seq x y z
N MET A 1 -71.24 -36.32 0.94
CA MET A 1 -70.55 -35.11 1.51
C MET A 1 -69.19 -35.03 0.88
N LYS A 2 -68.96 -34.08 -0.05
CA LYS A 2 -67.67 -33.85 -0.73
C LYS A 2 -66.98 -32.68 -0.08
N VAL A 3 -65.82 -32.93 0.50
CA VAL A 3 -65.00 -31.90 1.08
C VAL A 3 -64.07 -31.40 -0.04
N ILE A 4 -64.15 -30.10 -0.38
CA ILE A 4 -63.30 -29.44 -1.38
C ILE A 4 -62.17 -28.86 -0.60
N ALA A 5 -60.92 -29.36 -0.83
CA ALA A 5 -59.69 -28.77 -0.31
C ALA A 5 -59.25 -27.62 -1.23
N VAL A 6 -59.24 -26.40 -0.70
CA VAL A 6 -58.72 -25.22 -1.38
C VAL A 6 -57.23 -25.13 -1.13
N LEU A 7 -56.45 -25.29 -2.20
CA LEU A 7 -54.97 -25.11 -2.18
C LEU A 7 -54.67 -23.61 -2.35
N LEU A 8 -54.18 -22.98 -1.30
CA LEU A 8 -53.65 -21.62 -1.38
C LEU A 8 -52.20 -21.65 -1.89
N ILE A 9 -52.01 -21.23 -3.12
CA ILE A 9 -50.69 -21.04 -3.72
C ILE A 9 -50.18 -19.68 -3.28
N SER A 10 -49.23 -19.69 -2.35
CA SER A 10 -48.49 -18.48 -1.91
C SER A 10 -47.38 -18.17 -2.93
N THR A 11 -47.61 -17.16 -3.76
CA THR A 11 -46.55 -16.61 -4.66
C THR A 11 -45.54 -15.78 -3.88
N PHE A 12 -44.37 -16.35 -3.69
CA PHE A 12 -43.20 -15.62 -3.16
C PHE A 12 -42.64 -14.71 -4.26
N LEU A 13 -42.87 -13.41 -4.13
CA LEU A 13 -42.19 -12.37 -4.92
C LEU A 13 -40.75 -12.24 -4.42
N LEU A 14 -39.81 -12.78 -5.18
CA LEU A 14 -38.39 -12.51 -4.99
C LEU A 14 -38.09 -11.07 -5.44
N THR A 15 -38.04 -10.16 -4.51
CA THR A 15 -37.45 -8.84 -4.76
C THR A 15 -35.94 -9.02 -4.94
N SER A 16 -35.49 -8.95 -6.19
CA SER A 16 -34.10 -8.82 -6.56
C SER A 16 -33.61 -7.46 -6.07
N CYS A 17 -32.84 -7.44 -4.96
CA CYS A 17 -32.03 -6.29 -4.60
C CYS A 17 -30.96 -6.13 -5.67
N GLY A 18 -30.98 -4.97 -6.36
CA GLY A 18 -29.93 -4.58 -7.27
C GLY A 18 -28.59 -4.57 -6.55
N SER A 19 -27.61 -5.23 -7.12
CA SER A 19 -26.23 -5.18 -6.67
C SER A 19 -25.69 -3.80 -6.98
N ASP A 20 -25.66 -2.93 -5.99
CA ASP A 20 -24.75 -1.80 -5.99
C ASP A 20 -23.33 -2.37 -5.99
N ASN A 21 -22.68 -2.25 -7.14
CA ASN A 21 -21.30 -2.67 -7.35
C ASN A 21 -20.36 -1.65 -6.69
N SER A 22 -20.54 -1.39 -5.40
CA SER A 22 -19.53 -0.79 -4.57
C SER A 22 -18.43 -1.85 -4.44
N THR A 23 -17.33 -1.65 -5.14
CA THR A 23 -16.09 -2.36 -4.89
C THR A 23 -15.70 -2.11 -3.42
N ILE A 24 -16.17 -2.96 -2.53
CA ILE A 24 -15.70 -3.02 -1.16
C ILE A 24 -14.25 -3.52 -1.28
N SER A 25 -13.30 -2.57 -1.31
CA SER A 25 -11.90 -2.95 -1.16
C SER A 25 -11.75 -3.62 0.20
N SER A 26 -11.17 -4.81 0.21
CA SER A 26 -10.84 -5.49 1.47
C SER A 26 -10.06 -4.55 2.38
N PRO A 27 -10.27 -4.59 3.71
CA PRO A 27 -9.46 -3.80 4.63
C PRO A 27 -7.99 -4.14 4.44
N GLY A 28 -7.11 -3.16 4.66
CA GLY A 28 -5.66 -3.39 4.63
C GLY A 28 -5.22 -4.26 5.80
N GLU A 29 -4.00 -4.73 5.71
CA GLU A 29 -3.36 -5.56 6.73
C GLU A 29 -1.95 -5.03 7.03
N VAL A 30 -1.55 -5.05 8.30
CA VAL A 30 -0.18 -4.70 8.70
C VAL A 30 0.74 -5.88 8.37
N ILE A 31 1.40 -5.78 7.22
CA ILE A 31 2.30 -6.83 6.71
C ILE A 31 3.66 -6.75 7.38
N SER A 32 4.22 -7.91 7.72
CA SER A 32 5.57 -8.00 8.29
C SER A 32 6.63 -7.56 7.30
N CYS A 33 7.58 -6.74 7.78
CA CYS A 33 8.71 -6.30 6.96
C CYS A 33 9.75 -7.40 6.70
N SER A 34 9.60 -8.57 7.28
CA SER A 34 10.41 -9.75 6.91
C SER A 34 10.17 -10.22 5.47
N SER A 35 9.10 -9.75 4.82
CA SER A 35 8.80 -9.99 3.41
C SER A 35 9.57 -9.05 2.46
N ILE A 36 10.22 -7.99 2.97
CA ILE A 36 11.01 -7.06 2.17
C ILE A 36 12.30 -7.76 1.68
N GLU A 37 12.52 -7.73 0.37
CA GLU A 37 13.75 -8.25 -0.22
C GLU A 37 14.92 -7.30 0.07
N THR A 38 15.97 -7.82 0.71
CA THR A 38 17.15 -7.05 1.13
C THR A 38 18.43 -7.76 0.77
N ASP A 39 19.52 -6.98 0.62
CA ASP A 39 20.87 -7.52 0.51
C ASP A 39 21.41 -7.89 1.88
N PRO A 40 21.67 -9.18 2.18
CA PRO A 40 22.16 -9.60 3.48
C PRO A 40 23.59 -9.11 3.80
N ASN A 41 24.33 -8.62 2.80
CA ASN A 41 25.67 -8.09 3.00
C ASN A 41 25.66 -6.62 3.47
N ILE A 42 24.53 -5.91 3.32
CA ILE A 42 24.36 -4.52 3.78
C ILE A 42 23.69 -4.57 5.16
N THR A 43 24.50 -4.40 6.20
CA THR A 43 24.07 -4.51 7.60
C THR A 43 24.13 -3.20 8.39
N SER A 44 24.51 -2.11 7.72
CA SER A 44 24.64 -0.77 8.33
C SER A 44 23.99 0.28 7.44
N GLY A 45 23.43 1.31 8.07
CA GLY A 45 22.71 2.38 7.40
C GLY A 45 21.54 2.88 8.24
N THR A 46 20.61 3.56 7.57
CA THR A 46 19.39 4.07 8.19
C THR A 46 18.46 2.90 8.52
N THR A 47 18.29 2.62 9.81
CA THR A 47 17.46 1.50 10.27
C THR A 47 16.14 2.00 10.79
N LEU A 48 15.04 1.51 10.22
CA LEU A 48 13.68 1.82 10.65
C LEU A 48 12.98 0.60 11.24
N GLU A 49 12.10 0.84 12.21
CA GLU A 49 11.19 -0.18 12.74
C GLU A 49 10.08 -0.49 11.75
N CYS A 50 9.58 -1.70 11.77
CA CYS A 50 8.38 -2.06 11.02
C CYS A 50 7.11 -1.68 11.79
N LEU A 51 6.05 -1.30 11.08
CA LEU A 51 4.74 -1.06 11.71
C LEU A 51 4.15 -2.31 12.39
N ASP A 52 4.61 -3.53 12.05
CA ASP A 52 4.24 -4.76 12.77
C ASP A 52 4.81 -4.80 14.21
N GLY A 53 5.84 -4.00 14.49
CA GLY A 53 6.52 -3.92 15.79
C GLY A 53 7.49 -5.07 16.06
N ASN A 54 7.73 -5.96 15.10
CA ASN A 54 8.51 -7.18 15.32
C ASN A 54 9.86 -7.20 14.59
N SER A 55 10.07 -6.31 13.63
CA SER A 55 11.27 -6.31 12.79
C SER A 55 11.79 -4.89 12.51
N LYS A 56 13.01 -4.83 12.02
CA LYS A 56 13.68 -3.60 11.57
C LYS A 56 14.33 -3.85 10.22
N VAL A 57 14.40 -2.81 9.40
CA VAL A 57 15.00 -2.88 8.06
C VAL A 57 16.01 -1.76 7.90
N VAL A 58 17.17 -2.07 7.31
CA VAL A 58 18.15 -1.11 6.83
C VAL A 58 17.70 -0.64 5.44
N LEU A 59 17.44 0.65 5.27
CA LEU A 59 16.91 1.20 4.01
C LEU A 59 17.83 0.94 2.82
N GLU A 60 19.13 1.08 3.03
CA GLU A 60 20.17 0.90 2.02
C GLU A 60 20.31 -0.57 1.57
N ALA A 61 19.75 -1.50 2.35
CA ALA A 61 19.74 -2.93 2.00
C ALA A 61 18.57 -3.32 1.10
N ILE A 62 17.57 -2.47 0.92
CA ILE A 62 16.38 -2.78 0.12
C ILE A 62 16.77 -3.02 -1.34
N LYS A 63 16.38 -4.17 -1.89
CA LYS A 63 16.55 -4.52 -3.30
C LYS A 63 15.28 -4.26 -4.10
N GLY A 64 15.45 -4.06 -5.40
CA GLY A 64 14.37 -3.92 -6.35
C GLY A 64 14.22 -5.13 -7.30
N PRO A 65 13.28 -5.03 -8.25
CA PRO A 65 12.52 -3.81 -8.57
C PRO A 65 11.50 -3.45 -7.47
N ALA A 66 11.66 -2.27 -6.90
CA ALA A 66 10.85 -1.83 -5.77
C ALA A 66 10.47 -0.34 -5.89
N ILE A 67 9.39 0.03 -5.23
CA ILE A 67 9.10 1.44 -4.92
C ILE A 67 9.04 1.63 -3.41
N ILE A 68 9.60 2.75 -2.94
CA ILE A 68 9.40 3.25 -1.58
C ILE A 68 8.44 4.43 -1.67
N ASN A 69 7.30 4.33 -1.00
CA ASN A 69 6.32 5.40 -0.89
C ASN A 69 6.34 5.97 0.53
N VAL A 70 6.73 7.24 0.66
CA VAL A 70 6.80 7.96 1.94
C VAL A 70 5.50 8.71 2.16
N TRP A 71 4.85 8.45 3.29
CA TRP A 71 3.52 8.94 3.59
C TRP A 71 3.34 9.25 5.09
N GLY A 72 2.24 9.89 5.45
CA GLY A 72 1.80 10.06 6.85
C GLY A 72 0.28 9.98 6.93
N SER A 73 -0.27 9.54 8.04
CA SER A 73 -1.74 9.43 8.20
C SER A 73 -2.44 10.80 8.15
N TRP A 74 -1.73 11.85 8.45
CA TRP A 74 -2.16 13.25 8.39
C TRP A 74 -2.10 13.86 6.98
N CYS A 75 -1.45 13.19 6.03
CA CYS A 75 -1.22 13.66 4.68
C CYS A 75 -2.44 13.40 3.77
N ALA A 76 -3.19 14.44 3.44
CA ALA A 76 -4.36 14.32 2.55
C ALA A 76 -3.97 13.89 1.12
N PRO A 77 -2.93 14.47 0.45
CA PRO A 77 -2.50 14.03 -0.88
C PRO A 77 -2.05 12.56 -0.91
N CYS A 78 -1.47 12.06 0.19
CA CYS A 78 -1.07 10.64 0.27
C CYS A 78 -2.27 9.70 0.14
N ARG A 79 -3.45 10.09 0.65
CA ARG A 79 -4.68 9.30 0.50
C ARG A 79 -5.18 9.24 -0.93
N GLU A 80 -4.94 10.31 -1.71
CA GLU A 80 -5.40 10.41 -3.10
C GLU A 80 -4.66 9.42 -4.00
N GLU A 81 -3.40 9.08 -3.70
CA GLU A 81 -2.61 8.14 -4.50
C GLU A 81 -2.74 6.67 -4.07
N MET A 82 -3.26 6.38 -2.86
CA MET A 82 -3.40 5.00 -2.37
C MET A 82 -4.18 4.06 -3.30
N PRO A 83 -5.24 4.48 -4.00
CA PRO A 83 -5.90 3.62 -4.99
C PRO A 83 -4.95 3.12 -6.08
N PHE A 84 -4.06 3.96 -6.59
CA PHE A 84 -3.12 3.60 -7.66
C PHE A 84 -2.05 2.63 -7.15
N LEU A 85 -1.55 2.86 -5.94
CA LEU A 85 -0.60 1.97 -5.28
C LEU A 85 -1.19 0.58 -4.99
N ARG A 86 -2.48 0.52 -4.59
CA ARG A 86 -3.18 -0.78 -4.43
C ARG A 86 -3.30 -1.55 -5.73
N GLU A 87 -3.60 -0.86 -6.84
CA GLU A 87 -3.65 -1.49 -8.15
C GLU A 87 -2.28 -2.02 -8.57
N LEU A 88 -1.20 -1.28 -8.30
CA LEU A 88 0.16 -1.75 -8.53
C LEU A 88 0.49 -2.96 -7.66
N ALA A 89 0.18 -2.90 -6.36
CA ALA A 89 0.39 -4.01 -5.42
C ALA A 89 -0.32 -5.29 -5.88
N ALA A 90 -1.56 -5.17 -6.39
CA ALA A 90 -2.34 -6.29 -6.89
C ALA A 90 -1.69 -7.01 -8.09
N THR A 91 -0.76 -6.36 -8.80
CA THR A 91 -0.02 -7.01 -9.90
C THR A 91 1.00 -8.02 -9.38
N GLY A 92 1.50 -7.87 -8.17
CA GLY A 92 2.58 -8.68 -7.59
C GLY A 92 3.92 -8.58 -8.33
N LYS A 93 4.10 -7.59 -9.23
CA LYS A 93 5.28 -7.50 -10.09
C LYS A 93 6.37 -6.59 -9.57
N VAL A 94 6.05 -5.74 -8.61
CA VAL A 94 6.96 -4.76 -7.99
C VAL A 94 6.76 -4.81 -6.49
N GLN A 95 7.85 -4.86 -5.75
CA GLN A 95 7.81 -4.72 -4.32
C GLN A 95 7.43 -3.28 -3.95
N ILE A 96 6.46 -3.11 -3.06
CA ILE A 96 6.10 -1.81 -2.50
C ILE A 96 6.47 -1.80 -1.03
N ILE A 97 7.14 -0.73 -0.59
CA ILE A 97 7.46 -0.48 0.81
C ILE A 97 6.91 0.91 1.17
N GLY A 98 6.07 0.97 2.18
CA GLY A 98 5.65 2.24 2.77
C GLY A 98 6.66 2.73 3.81
N ILE A 99 6.78 4.05 3.97
CA ILE A 99 7.43 4.66 5.13
C ILE A 99 6.46 5.67 5.73
N ASP A 100 5.98 5.33 6.91
CA ASP A 100 5.10 6.17 7.73
C ASP A 100 5.95 7.15 8.54
N VAL A 101 5.83 8.44 8.23
CA VAL A 101 6.67 9.47 8.83
C VAL A 101 5.90 10.41 9.75
N GLU A 102 6.60 10.90 10.79
CA GLU A 102 6.10 11.96 11.67
C GLU A 102 4.74 11.63 12.32
N GLU A 103 4.55 10.38 12.70
CA GLU A 103 3.40 9.94 13.46
C GLU A 103 3.71 9.93 14.97
N PRO A 104 2.78 10.35 15.81
CA PRO A 104 2.99 10.35 17.26
C PRO A 104 3.15 8.94 17.85
N ASN A 105 2.61 7.92 17.18
CA ASN A 105 2.70 6.51 17.55
C ASN A 105 2.31 5.61 16.37
N MET A 106 2.78 4.36 16.41
CA MET A 106 2.50 3.35 15.37
C MET A 106 1.02 3.05 15.14
N GLU A 107 0.15 3.23 16.16
CA GLU A 107 -1.26 2.90 16.04
C GLU A 107 -1.99 3.76 14.98
N LYS A 108 -1.58 5.01 14.82
CA LYS A 108 -2.14 5.87 13.75
C LYS A 108 -1.75 5.38 12.37
N GLY A 109 -0.48 5.00 12.19
CA GLY A 109 -0.01 4.39 10.95
C GLY A 109 -0.71 3.07 10.66
N ARG A 110 -0.82 2.17 11.65
CA ARG A 110 -1.56 0.90 11.53
C ARG A 110 -3.01 1.10 11.15
N LYS A 111 -3.67 2.06 11.80
CA LYS A 111 -5.06 2.41 11.45
C LYS A 111 -5.16 2.92 10.02
N PHE A 112 -4.24 3.76 9.59
CA PHE A 112 -4.21 4.25 8.21
C PHE A 112 -4.03 3.10 7.21
N VAL A 113 -3.11 2.17 7.47
CA VAL A 113 -2.89 0.96 6.66
C VAL A 113 -4.20 0.18 6.47
N VAL A 114 -4.93 -0.06 7.55
CA VAL A 114 -6.21 -0.78 7.51
C VAL A 114 -7.27 0.02 6.74
N ASP A 115 -7.44 1.30 7.07
CA ASP A 115 -8.46 2.17 6.48
C ASP A 115 -8.24 2.40 4.97
N GLN A 116 -6.97 2.44 4.53
CA GLN A 116 -6.62 2.67 3.12
C GLN A 116 -6.47 1.39 2.29
N GLY A 117 -6.69 0.23 2.87
CA GLY A 117 -6.58 -1.05 2.15
C GLY A 117 -5.14 -1.35 1.71
N ILE A 118 -4.14 -0.94 2.50
CA ILE A 118 -2.72 -1.18 2.23
C ILE A 118 -2.40 -2.65 2.53
N THR A 119 -1.73 -3.34 1.60
CA THR A 119 -1.39 -4.77 1.69
C THR A 119 0.10 -5.02 1.45
N TRP A 120 0.94 -4.03 1.72
CA TRP A 120 2.39 -4.12 1.63
C TRP A 120 3.05 -3.70 2.94
N PRO A 121 4.32 -4.11 3.21
CA PRO A 121 5.03 -3.77 4.43
C PRO A 121 5.28 -2.27 4.55
N ASN A 122 5.20 -1.77 5.79
CA ASN A 122 5.41 -0.36 6.09
C ASN A 122 6.40 -0.20 7.25
N LEU A 123 7.40 0.64 7.04
CA LEU A 123 8.37 1.06 8.04
C LEU A 123 7.85 2.29 8.78
N TYR A 124 8.39 2.53 9.96
CA TYR A 124 7.98 3.62 10.84
C TYR A 124 9.16 4.54 11.17
N ASP A 125 9.01 5.81 10.84
CA ASP A 125 9.95 6.89 11.10
C ASP A 125 9.27 7.97 11.93
N GLN A 126 9.19 7.75 13.25
CA GLN A 126 8.40 8.53 14.19
C GLN A 126 8.70 10.02 14.13
N ASP A 127 9.97 10.37 14.10
CA ASP A 127 10.46 11.75 14.22
C ASP A 127 10.83 12.38 12.87
N GLY A 128 10.64 11.67 11.76
CA GLY A 128 11.01 12.12 10.43
C GLY A 128 12.53 12.20 10.24
N SER A 129 13.30 11.32 10.89
CA SER A 129 14.76 11.24 10.78
C SER A 129 15.23 11.04 9.33
N THR A 130 14.39 10.42 8.50
CA THR A 130 14.66 10.19 7.08
C THR A 130 14.44 11.41 6.18
N LYS A 131 14.03 12.56 6.70
CA LYS A 131 13.86 13.80 5.90
C LYS A 131 15.09 14.21 5.11
N SER A 132 16.29 13.99 5.67
CA SER A 132 17.54 14.27 4.97
C SER A 132 17.74 13.37 3.75
N THR A 133 17.17 12.18 3.75
CA THR A 133 17.27 11.16 2.70
C THR A 133 16.18 11.35 1.63
N PHE A 134 14.92 11.42 2.05
CA PHE A 134 13.79 11.47 1.14
C PHE A 134 13.43 12.89 0.69
N GLY A 135 13.57 13.87 1.55
CA GLY A 135 13.16 15.25 1.30
C GLY A 135 12.17 15.76 2.35
N PRO A 136 11.83 17.07 2.33
CA PRO A 136 11.11 17.73 3.42
C PRO A 136 9.58 17.61 3.34
N GLY A 137 9.03 16.73 2.59
CA GLY A 137 7.57 16.63 2.45
C GLY A 137 7.09 15.26 2.05
N VAL A 138 5.78 15.07 2.05
CA VAL A 138 5.09 13.86 1.60
C VAL A 138 3.89 14.26 0.72
N PRO A 139 3.48 13.39 -0.24
CA PRO A 139 4.09 12.09 -0.56
C PRO A 139 5.36 12.20 -1.39
N ILE A 140 6.19 11.16 -1.30
CA ILE A 140 7.37 10.97 -2.15
C ILE A 140 7.43 9.51 -2.56
N THR A 141 7.70 9.24 -3.83
CA THR A 141 7.85 7.88 -4.34
C THR A 141 9.23 7.70 -4.98
N TRP A 142 10.02 6.77 -4.45
CA TRP A 142 11.31 6.39 -5.01
C TRP A 142 11.21 5.07 -5.76
N TYR A 143 11.96 4.98 -6.86
CA TYR A 143 12.03 3.79 -7.72
C TYR A 143 13.43 3.19 -7.59
N ILE A 144 13.50 1.92 -7.17
CA ILE A 144 14.74 1.19 -6.86
C ILE A 144 14.89 0.05 -7.87
N ASN A 145 16.02 0.00 -8.57
CA ASN A 145 16.33 -1.06 -9.51
C ASN A 145 16.77 -2.36 -8.81
N SER A 146 17.02 -3.42 -9.58
CA SER A 146 17.45 -4.73 -9.07
C SER A 146 18.78 -4.70 -8.32
N GLU A 147 19.61 -3.71 -8.58
CA GLU A 147 20.90 -3.49 -7.92
C GLU A 147 20.76 -2.76 -6.57
N GLY A 148 19.56 -2.27 -6.23
CA GLY A 148 19.29 -1.49 -5.01
C GLY A 148 19.54 0.01 -5.18
N GLU A 149 19.74 0.48 -6.41
CA GLU A 149 19.99 1.89 -6.68
C GLU A 149 18.69 2.66 -6.87
N VAL A 150 18.62 3.86 -6.29
CA VAL A 150 17.51 4.80 -6.52
C VAL A 150 17.70 5.47 -7.88
N ILE A 151 16.90 5.07 -8.86
CA ILE A 151 17.03 5.55 -10.25
C ILE A 151 16.06 6.66 -10.62
N HIS A 152 14.99 6.84 -9.84
CA HIS A 152 14.04 7.93 -10.01
C HIS A 152 13.36 8.30 -8.69
N LYS A 153 12.99 9.58 -8.58
CA LYS A 153 12.25 10.13 -7.44
C LYS A 153 11.09 10.99 -7.96
N HIS A 154 9.88 10.60 -7.61
CA HIS A 154 8.69 11.42 -7.81
C HIS A 154 8.39 12.17 -6.51
N ILE A 155 8.35 13.50 -6.58
CA ILE A 155 8.07 14.37 -5.43
C ILE A 155 6.68 14.97 -5.61
N GLY A 156 5.82 14.77 -4.65
CA GLY A 156 4.42 15.15 -4.68
C GLY A 156 3.49 13.99 -5.04
N VAL A 157 2.20 14.28 -5.14
CA VAL A 157 1.16 13.27 -5.37
C VAL A 157 1.23 12.70 -6.79
N LEU A 158 1.18 11.38 -6.90
CA LEU A 158 0.93 10.69 -8.16
C LEU A 158 -0.51 10.99 -8.61
N LYS A 159 -0.68 11.53 -9.81
CA LYS A 159 -1.97 12.07 -10.27
C LYS A 159 -2.88 11.02 -10.90
N SER A 160 -2.32 9.90 -11.32
CA SER A 160 -3.08 8.82 -11.96
C SER A 160 -2.36 7.49 -11.88
N LYS A 161 -3.12 6.41 -12.06
CA LYS A 161 -2.59 5.07 -12.28
C LYS A 161 -1.63 5.02 -13.47
N ASP A 162 -2.00 5.66 -14.58
CA ASP A 162 -1.20 5.63 -15.81
C ASP A 162 0.17 6.28 -15.61
N GLU A 163 0.25 7.34 -14.81
CA GLU A 163 1.51 7.96 -14.42
C GLU A 163 2.39 6.96 -13.64
N LEU A 164 1.86 6.37 -12.57
CA LEU A 164 2.59 5.39 -11.76
C LEU A 164 3.05 4.18 -12.60
N PHE A 165 2.17 3.62 -13.43
CA PHE A 165 2.46 2.44 -14.24
C PHE A 165 3.47 2.75 -15.35
N SER A 166 3.39 3.94 -15.95
CA SER A 166 4.38 4.43 -16.91
C SER A 166 5.76 4.59 -16.27
N ASP A 167 5.81 5.14 -15.05
CA ASP A 167 7.05 5.32 -14.32
C ASP A 167 7.68 3.96 -13.93
N VAL A 168 6.87 3.01 -13.45
CA VAL A 168 7.32 1.64 -13.17
C VAL A 168 7.89 0.98 -14.43
N ALA A 169 7.18 1.07 -15.56
CA ALA A 169 7.66 0.49 -16.81
C ALA A 169 8.96 1.17 -17.29
N LYS A 170 9.02 2.49 -17.20
CA LYS A 170 10.14 3.29 -17.68
C LYS A 170 11.41 3.12 -16.83
N TYR A 171 11.25 3.21 -15.51
CA TYR A 171 12.40 3.24 -14.60
C TYR A 171 12.78 1.86 -14.07
N LEU A 172 11.83 0.97 -13.85
CA LEU A 172 12.10 -0.38 -13.34
C LEU A 172 12.14 -1.45 -14.44
N GLY A 173 11.76 -1.12 -15.68
CA GLY A 173 11.70 -2.09 -16.77
C GLY A 173 10.62 -3.15 -16.62
N VAL A 174 9.69 -2.98 -15.70
CA VAL A 174 8.62 -3.94 -15.38
C VAL A 174 7.41 -3.70 -16.28
N LYS A 175 6.98 -4.73 -16.99
CA LYS A 175 5.74 -4.69 -17.79
C LYS A 175 4.54 -5.04 -16.90
N LEU A 176 3.64 -4.08 -16.76
CA LEU A 176 2.40 -4.17 -15.97
C LEU A 176 1.20 -4.55 -16.82
#